data_831646c870c701be07c8a50fcd5624ba
#
_entry.id   831646c870c701be07c8a50fcd5624ba
#
_cell.length_a   1.000
_cell.length_b   1.000
_cell.length_c   1.000
_cell.angle_alpha   90.00
_cell.angle_beta   90.00
_cell.angle_gamma   90.00
#
_symmetry.space_group_name_H-M   'P 1'
#
loop_
_entity.id
_entity.type
_entity.pdbx_description
1 polymer ?
#
loop_
_entity_poly.entity_id
_entity_poly.type
_entity_poly.pdbx_seq_one_letter_code
_entity_poly.pdbx_strand_id
1 'polypeptide(L)'
;MSTNQNLSLSIVITSYTTERLNDIYELLESIRNQTYDRIEVIFVAERSSELFERVKNYAEANDIPNLTAVFNNGAQGQSPARNLGIKHATGDIIGFVDDDVLLFSDWAKETVKSYEDSSIIGVTGHAFPIWENESMTWLPQELYWITSCTDFIGFKQPQAVRTAGGMNMSFRREAFDYCRFSQDFGHIAREHKKVGPVVDDAEFSINLRLKTGKTILFNPMVRVKHRVYSYRLSEQFIRGQAYWQGYSKALLRKTYRDDPDTRSLSRERTLLRHILFKLMPHTTLQFFFNPILAWKKFNLTNRVLFYVALGFSAGMFPQITGFSKRYFS
;
A
#
# COMPACT_ATOMS: atom_id res chain seq x y z
N MET A 1 -24.28 -12.12 -21.49
CA MET A 1 -23.32 -12.90 -22.30
C MET A 1 -21.93 -12.50 -21.84
N SER A 2 -21.20 -13.43 -21.25
CA SER A 2 -19.90 -13.22 -20.60
C SER A 2 -18.81 -13.00 -21.66
N THR A 3 -18.31 -11.77 -21.79
CA THR A 3 -17.28 -11.41 -22.77
C THR A 3 -15.89 -11.13 -22.14
N ASN A 4 -15.71 -11.37 -20.83
CA ASN A 4 -14.51 -10.93 -20.12
C ASN A 4 -13.65 -12.04 -19.49
N GLN A 5 -13.82 -13.29 -19.85
CA GLN A 5 -12.96 -14.39 -19.33
C GLN A 5 -11.52 -14.37 -19.89
N ASN A 6 -11.13 -13.37 -20.67
CA ASN A 6 -9.89 -13.38 -21.45
C ASN A 6 -8.93 -12.22 -21.18
N LEU A 7 -9.15 -11.41 -20.13
CA LEU A 7 -8.25 -10.29 -19.82
C LEU A 7 -6.91 -10.81 -19.28
N SER A 8 -5.80 -10.26 -19.80
CA SER A 8 -4.45 -10.56 -19.31
C SER A 8 -4.07 -9.63 -18.15
N LEU A 9 -3.25 -10.15 -17.22
CA LEU A 9 -2.82 -9.46 -16.01
C LEU A 9 -1.30 -9.36 -15.98
N SER A 10 -0.77 -8.14 -15.97
CA SER A 10 0.62 -7.88 -15.63
C SER A 10 0.75 -7.60 -14.13
N ILE A 11 1.66 -8.26 -13.44
CA ILE A 11 1.97 -8.01 -12.03
C ILE A 11 3.31 -7.29 -11.95
N VAL A 12 3.29 -6.03 -11.54
CA VAL A 12 4.49 -5.19 -11.35
C VAL A 12 4.93 -5.28 -9.90
N ILE A 13 6.17 -5.71 -9.69
CA ILE A 13 6.83 -5.79 -8.40
C ILE A 13 8.04 -4.85 -8.43
N THR A 14 8.22 -4.02 -7.41
CA THR A 14 9.37 -3.12 -7.31
C THR A 14 10.13 -3.38 -6.02
N SER A 15 11.47 -3.50 -6.09
CA SER A 15 12.31 -3.65 -4.91
C SER A 15 13.65 -2.95 -5.09
N TYR A 16 14.29 -2.56 -3.98
CA TYR A 16 15.56 -1.82 -3.97
C TYR A 16 16.66 -2.50 -3.12
N THR A 17 16.35 -3.63 -2.48
CA THR A 17 17.26 -4.28 -1.53
C THR A 17 17.29 -5.79 -1.68
N THR A 18 18.47 -6.38 -1.49
CA THR A 18 18.65 -7.82 -1.42
C THR A 18 18.26 -8.44 -0.06
N GLU A 19 18.02 -7.60 0.97
CA GLU A 19 17.59 -8.08 2.29
C GLU A 19 16.24 -8.81 2.25
N ARG A 20 15.43 -8.57 1.21
CA ARG A 20 14.10 -9.18 1.01
C ARG A 20 14.07 -10.28 -0.04
N LEU A 21 15.23 -10.80 -0.46
CA LEU A 21 15.28 -11.83 -1.51
C LEU A 21 14.39 -13.03 -1.22
N ASN A 22 14.40 -13.55 0.01
CA ASN A 22 13.54 -14.68 0.38
C ASN A 22 12.05 -14.33 0.26
N ASP A 23 11.65 -13.12 0.66
CA ASP A 23 10.28 -12.66 0.55
C ASP A 23 9.86 -12.54 -0.92
N ILE A 24 10.75 -12.00 -1.76
CA ILE A 24 10.55 -11.90 -3.21
C ILE A 24 10.39 -13.30 -3.82
N TYR A 25 11.22 -14.26 -3.45
CA TYR A 25 11.12 -15.63 -3.94
C TYR A 25 9.79 -16.27 -3.53
N GLU A 26 9.37 -16.13 -2.28
CA GLU A 26 8.07 -16.62 -1.83
C GLU A 26 6.89 -15.90 -2.52
N LEU A 27 7.01 -14.61 -2.81
CA LEU A 27 6.02 -13.89 -3.61
C LEU A 27 5.93 -14.48 -5.02
N LEU A 28 7.07 -14.71 -5.72
CA LEU A 28 7.11 -15.30 -7.05
C LEU A 28 6.47 -16.71 -7.06
N GLU A 29 6.75 -17.52 -6.04
CA GLU A 29 6.10 -18.83 -5.87
C GLU A 29 4.58 -18.68 -5.66
N SER A 30 4.12 -17.67 -4.92
CA SER A 30 2.69 -17.41 -4.75
C SER A 30 2.01 -16.96 -6.04
N ILE A 31 2.76 -16.31 -6.94
CA ILE A 31 2.28 -15.96 -8.29
C ILE A 31 2.25 -17.18 -9.19
N ARG A 32 3.26 -18.04 -9.17
CA ARG A 32 3.30 -19.30 -9.92
C ARG A 32 2.12 -20.20 -9.57
N ASN A 33 1.69 -20.18 -8.30
CA ASN A 33 0.58 -20.99 -7.79
C ASN A 33 -0.80 -20.33 -7.92
N GLN A 34 -0.96 -19.31 -8.76
CA GLN A 34 -2.27 -18.71 -9.03
C GLN A 34 -3.17 -19.64 -9.84
N THR A 35 -4.47 -19.59 -9.57
CA THR A 35 -5.49 -20.33 -10.32
C THR A 35 -5.92 -19.63 -11.62
N TYR A 36 -5.22 -18.64 -12.05
CA TYR A 36 -5.38 -17.88 -13.28
C TYR A 36 -4.08 -17.91 -14.07
N ASP A 37 -4.13 -18.26 -15.35
CA ASP A 37 -2.96 -18.61 -16.17
C ASP A 37 -2.44 -17.46 -17.07
N ARG A 38 -3.25 -16.42 -17.31
CA ARG A 38 -2.85 -15.30 -18.18
C ARG A 38 -2.16 -14.18 -17.40
N ILE A 39 -1.06 -14.54 -16.76
CA ILE A 39 -0.25 -13.65 -15.95
C ILE A 39 1.13 -13.46 -16.58
N GLU A 40 1.63 -12.25 -16.58
CA GLU A 40 3.05 -11.93 -16.72
C GLU A 40 3.55 -11.19 -15.48
N VAL A 41 4.82 -11.29 -15.19
CA VAL A 41 5.47 -10.64 -14.04
C VAL A 41 6.52 -9.65 -14.56
N ILE A 42 6.44 -8.41 -14.10
CA ILE A 42 7.45 -7.38 -14.34
C ILE A 42 8.13 -7.06 -13.02
N PHE A 43 9.35 -7.53 -12.84
CA PHE A 43 10.15 -7.25 -11.66
C PHE A 43 11.11 -6.10 -11.93
N VAL A 44 10.98 -5.00 -11.18
CA VAL A 44 11.82 -3.81 -11.32
C VAL A 44 12.79 -3.73 -10.14
N ALA A 45 14.08 -4.00 -10.40
CA ALA A 45 15.16 -3.83 -9.43
C ALA A 45 15.66 -2.38 -9.46
N GLU A 46 15.45 -1.62 -8.36
CA GLU A 46 15.88 -0.24 -8.25
C GLU A 46 17.33 -0.16 -7.79
N ARG A 47 18.23 0.29 -8.67
CA ARG A 47 19.66 0.59 -8.41
C ARG A 47 20.50 -0.55 -7.79
N SER A 48 20.01 -1.77 -7.81
CA SER A 48 20.74 -2.95 -7.34
C SER A 48 20.89 -3.96 -8.48
N SER A 49 22.06 -3.99 -9.08
CA SER A 49 22.40 -4.98 -10.11
C SER A 49 22.43 -6.39 -9.52
N GLU A 50 22.87 -6.54 -8.26
CA GLU A 50 22.85 -7.82 -7.55
C GLU A 50 21.42 -8.34 -7.40
N LEU A 51 20.48 -7.49 -6.97
CA LEU A 51 19.07 -7.85 -6.85
C LEU A 51 18.49 -8.29 -8.20
N PHE A 52 18.79 -7.50 -9.25
CA PHE A 52 18.36 -7.80 -10.61
C PHE A 52 18.81 -9.19 -11.07
N GLU A 53 20.13 -9.48 -10.96
CA GLU A 53 20.69 -10.77 -11.38
C GLU A 53 20.14 -11.92 -10.54
N ARG A 54 20.02 -11.76 -9.22
CA ARG A 54 19.52 -12.82 -8.34
C ARG A 54 18.07 -13.19 -8.65
N VAL A 55 17.19 -12.20 -8.88
CA VAL A 55 15.77 -12.46 -9.20
C VAL A 55 15.64 -13.07 -10.59
N LYS A 56 16.40 -12.58 -11.57
CA LYS A 56 16.43 -13.14 -12.93
C LYS A 56 16.86 -14.62 -12.90
N ASN A 57 17.98 -14.92 -12.26
CA ASN A 57 18.49 -16.28 -12.16
C ASN A 57 17.53 -17.22 -11.38
N TYR A 58 16.90 -16.70 -10.33
CA TYR A 58 15.88 -17.47 -9.60
C TYR A 58 14.68 -17.81 -10.49
N ALA A 59 14.19 -16.84 -11.25
CA ALA A 59 13.05 -17.04 -12.15
C ALA A 59 13.36 -18.07 -13.26
N GLU A 60 14.55 -18.01 -13.85
CA GLU A 60 15.02 -18.98 -14.85
C GLU A 60 15.16 -20.39 -14.26
N ALA A 61 15.72 -20.51 -13.04
CA ALA A 61 15.97 -21.80 -12.40
C ALA A 61 14.69 -22.50 -11.87
N ASN A 62 13.60 -21.73 -11.63
CA ASN A 62 12.36 -22.23 -11.04
C ASN A 62 11.16 -22.14 -11.97
N ASP A 63 11.41 -21.91 -13.26
CA ASP A 63 10.34 -21.83 -14.29
C ASP A 63 9.21 -20.85 -13.91
N ILE A 64 9.59 -19.67 -13.37
CA ILE A 64 8.58 -18.63 -13.10
C ILE A 64 8.08 -18.10 -14.44
N PRO A 65 6.82 -18.34 -14.79
CA PRO A 65 6.33 -18.07 -16.14
C PRO A 65 6.27 -16.57 -16.45
N ASN A 66 6.70 -16.21 -17.65
CA ASN A 66 6.59 -14.86 -18.22
C ASN A 66 7.15 -13.73 -17.33
N LEU A 67 8.25 -14.00 -16.59
CA LEU A 67 8.92 -12.96 -15.80
C LEU A 67 9.87 -12.15 -16.68
N THR A 68 9.70 -10.84 -16.67
CA THR A 68 10.63 -9.85 -17.22
C THR A 68 11.29 -9.08 -16.08
N ALA A 69 12.59 -9.29 -15.87
CA ALA A 69 13.37 -8.47 -14.95
C ALA A 69 13.82 -7.17 -15.65
N VAL A 70 13.67 -6.05 -14.95
CA VAL A 70 14.00 -4.70 -15.44
C VAL A 70 14.90 -4.01 -14.43
N PHE A 71 16.04 -3.49 -14.91
CA PHE A 71 16.96 -2.73 -14.07
C PHE A 71 16.66 -1.23 -14.15
N ASN A 72 16.31 -0.61 -13.02
CA ASN A 72 16.11 0.84 -12.92
C ASN A 72 17.37 1.54 -12.43
N ASN A 73 18.12 2.15 -13.34
CA ASN A 73 19.25 3.04 -13.02
C ASN A 73 18.89 4.54 -13.10
N GLY A 74 17.62 4.85 -13.38
CA GLY A 74 17.09 6.21 -13.52
C GLY A 74 16.72 6.88 -12.20
N ALA A 75 15.58 7.56 -12.18
CA ALA A 75 15.07 8.23 -11.00
C ALA A 75 14.77 7.24 -9.87
N GLN A 76 15.17 7.63 -8.64
CA GLN A 76 14.99 6.81 -7.45
C GLN A 76 13.59 6.99 -6.86
N GLY A 77 13.04 5.92 -6.30
CA GLY A 77 11.79 5.89 -5.56
C GLY A 77 10.74 4.97 -6.17
N GLN A 78 9.75 4.62 -5.36
CA GLN A 78 8.71 3.66 -5.73
C GLN A 78 7.89 4.10 -6.95
N SER A 79 7.52 5.39 -7.04
CA SER A 79 6.75 5.92 -8.17
C SER A 79 7.48 5.82 -9.51
N PRO A 80 8.77 6.21 -9.65
CA PRO A 80 9.56 5.96 -10.86
C PRO A 80 9.68 4.48 -11.22
N ALA A 81 9.91 3.61 -10.23
CA ALA A 81 10.03 2.18 -10.44
C ALA A 81 8.70 1.57 -10.95
N ARG A 82 7.56 1.94 -10.34
CA ARG A 82 6.23 1.56 -10.82
C ARG A 82 5.97 2.05 -12.25
N ASN A 83 6.31 3.32 -12.54
CA ASN A 83 6.16 3.88 -13.89
C ASN A 83 7.04 3.18 -14.92
N LEU A 84 8.22 2.71 -14.53
CA LEU A 84 9.08 1.90 -15.42
C LEU A 84 8.44 0.52 -15.64
N GLY A 85 7.92 -0.13 -14.61
CA GLY A 85 7.20 -1.40 -14.73
C GLY A 85 6.00 -1.32 -15.67
N ILE A 86 5.21 -0.22 -15.61
CA ILE A 86 4.08 0.02 -16.52
C ILE A 86 4.50 0.02 -17.99
N LYS A 87 5.69 0.57 -18.31
CA LYS A 87 6.21 0.61 -19.71
C LYS A 87 6.49 -0.77 -20.27
N HIS A 88 6.82 -1.73 -19.43
CA HIS A 88 7.13 -3.12 -19.80
C HIS A 88 5.90 -4.04 -19.72
N ALA A 89 4.86 -3.63 -19.00
CA ALA A 89 3.64 -4.41 -18.87
C ALA A 89 2.85 -4.47 -20.17
N THR A 90 2.32 -5.64 -20.55
CA THR A 90 1.54 -5.87 -21.78
C THR A 90 0.08 -6.29 -21.51
N GLY A 91 -0.27 -6.68 -20.28
CA GLY A 91 -1.61 -7.12 -19.87
C GLY A 91 -2.69 -6.04 -19.95
N ASP A 92 -3.94 -6.44 -20.09
CA ASP A 92 -5.11 -5.55 -20.10
C ASP A 92 -5.35 -4.88 -18.73
N ILE A 93 -4.90 -5.57 -17.68
CA ILE A 93 -4.91 -5.12 -16.29
C ILE A 93 -3.46 -5.07 -15.80
N ILE A 94 -3.09 -4.02 -15.08
CA ILE A 94 -1.79 -3.91 -14.45
C ILE A 94 -1.99 -3.88 -12.95
N GLY A 95 -1.52 -4.93 -12.27
CA GLY A 95 -1.50 -5.07 -10.82
C GLY A 95 -0.16 -4.63 -10.23
N PHE A 96 -0.18 -4.13 -9.01
CA PHE A 96 0.99 -3.76 -8.22
C PHE A 96 0.90 -4.43 -6.88
N VAL A 97 1.98 -5.07 -6.48
CA VAL A 97 2.14 -5.67 -5.16
C VAL A 97 3.52 -5.32 -4.61
N ASP A 98 3.63 -5.16 -3.31
CA ASP A 98 4.91 -4.90 -2.66
C ASP A 98 5.76 -6.20 -2.60
N ASP A 99 7.06 -6.06 -2.47
CA ASP A 99 8.04 -7.16 -2.48
C ASP A 99 8.01 -8.06 -1.23
N ASP A 100 7.19 -7.69 -0.23
CA ASP A 100 7.00 -8.38 1.04
C ASP A 100 5.57 -8.89 1.26
N VAL A 101 4.84 -9.16 0.18
CA VAL A 101 3.50 -9.75 0.24
C VAL A 101 3.47 -11.20 -0.28
N LEU A 102 2.45 -11.96 0.12
CA LEU A 102 2.07 -13.24 -0.48
C LEU A 102 0.64 -13.17 -0.98
N LEU A 103 0.41 -13.60 -2.20
CA LEU A 103 -0.91 -13.64 -2.81
C LEU A 103 -1.67 -14.90 -2.35
N PHE A 104 -2.98 -14.76 -2.10
CA PHE A 104 -3.83 -15.93 -2.02
C PHE A 104 -3.97 -16.55 -3.43
N SER A 105 -4.15 -17.85 -3.54
CA SER A 105 -4.15 -18.60 -4.82
C SER A 105 -5.23 -18.15 -5.81
N ASP A 106 -6.27 -17.52 -5.33
CA ASP A 106 -7.38 -16.97 -6.12
C ASP A 106 -7.26 -15.48 -6.42
N TRP A 107 -6.18 -14.81 -5.97
CA TRP A 107 -6.02 -13.35 -6.07
C TRP A 107 -6.13 -12.84 -7.50
N ALA A 108 -5.43 -13.45 -8.45
CA ALA A 108 -5.44 -13.03 -9.86
C ALA A 108 -6.83 -13.21 -10.47
N LYS A 109 -7.48 -14.35 -10.22
CA LYS A 109 -8.83 -14.67 -10.69
C LYS A 109 -9.85 -13.65 -10.16
N GLU A 110 -9.85 -13.37 -8.87
CA GLU A 110 -10.77 -12.42 -8.24
C GLU A 110 -10.50 -10.96 -8.66
N THR A 111 -9.21 -10.64 -8.92
CA THR A 111 -8.83 -9.35 -9.49
C THR A 111 -9.41 -9.18 -10.89
N VAL A 112 -9.16 -10.12 -11.80
CA VAL A 112 -9.65 -10.05 -13.18
C VAL A 112 -11.18 -10.03 -13.23
N LYS A 113 -11.83 -10.87 -12.44
CA LYS A 113 -13.30 -10.90 -12.32
C LYS A 113 -13.90 -9.55 -11.91
N SER A 114 -13.21 -8.79 -11.07
CA SER A 114 -13.68 -7.47 -10.65
C SER A 114 -13.81 -6.47 -11.80
N TYR A 115 -13.14 -6.72 -12.93
CA TYR A 115 -13.19 -5.89 -14.13
C TYR A 115 -14.24 -6.33 -15.15
N GLU A 116 -15.13 -7.25 -14.83
CA GLU A 116 -16.30 -7.57 -15.66
C GLU A 116 -17.22 -6.33 -15.82
N ASP A 117 -17.27 -5.47 -14.81
CA ASP A 117 -17.92 -4.16 -14.90
C ASP A 117 -16.96 -3.13 -15.51
N SER A 118 -17.31 -2.59 -16.67
CA SER A 118 -16.51 -1.58 -17.39
C SER A 118 -16.41 -0.23 -16.68
N SER A 119 -17.27 0.03 -15.69
CA SER A 119 -17.22 1.23 -14.85
C SER A 119 -16.09 1.14 -13.80
N ILE A 120 -15.50 -0.05 -13.57
CA ILE A 120 -14.40 -0.24 -12.65
C ILE A 120 -13.08 0.03 -13.37
N ILE A 121 -12.34 1.04 -12.90
CA ILE A 121 -11.02 1.41 -13.43
C ILE A 121 -9.87 0.88 -12.58
N GLY A 122 -10.11 0.62 -11.29
CA GLY A 122 -9.12 0.11 -10.36
C GLY A 122 -9.75 -0.79 -9.31
N VAL A 123 -8.96 -1.73 -8.78
CA VAL A 123 -9.36 -2.69 -7.76
C VAL A 123 -8.31 -2.74 -6.66
N THR A 124 -8.76 -2.91 -5.43
CA THR A 124 -7.94 -3.17 -4.25
C THR A 124 -8.67 -4.14 -3.33
N GLY A 125 -7.98 -4.65 -2.32
CA GLY A 125 -8.58 -5.58 -1.39
C GLY A 125 -7.85 -5.65 -0.05
N HIS A 126 -8.04 -6.74 0.69
CA HIS A 126 -7.44 -6.93 2.00
C HIS A 126 -5.94 -7.23 1.94
N ALA A 127 -5.22 -6.67 2.91
CA ALA A 127 -3.85 -7.03 3.26
C ALA A 127 -3.83 -7.48 4.72
N PHE A 128 -3.67 -8.79 4.95
CA PHE A 128 -3.61 -9.40 6.28
C PHE A 128 -2.18 -9.44 6.78
N PRO A 129 -1.90 -9.18 8.07
CA PRO A 129 -0.54 -9.21 8.57
C PRO A 129 0.01 -10.64 8.67
N ILE A 130 1.27 -10.83 8.23
CA ILE A 130 2.14 -11.92 8.64
C ILE A 130 3.11 -11.34 9.66
N TRP A 131 2.90 -11.60 10.92
CA TRP A 131 3.78 -11.09 11.97
C TRP A 131 5.10 -11.86 11.98
N GLU A 132 6.23 -11.14 11.93
CA GLU A 132 7.56 -11.73 12.10
C GLU A 132 7.71 -12.42 13.45
N ASN A 133 7.01 -11.91 14.46
CA ASN A 133 7.02 -12.45 15.81
C ASN A 133 5.62 -12.33 16.44
N GLU A 134 5.14 -13.39 17.10
CA GLU A 134 3.85 -13.40 17.79
C GLU A 134 3.72 -12.30 18.86
N SER A 135 4.85 -11.90 19.46
CA SER A 135 4.85 -10.78 20.42
C SER A 135 4.41 -9.45 19.83
N MET A 136 4.22 -9.33 18.52
CA MET A 136 3.73 -8.14 17.83
C MET A 136 2.20 -8.07 17.72
N THR A 137 1.50 -9.18 17.95
CA THR A 137 0.03 -9.29 17.76
C THR A 137 -0.80 -8.44 18.75
N TRP A 138 -0.15 -7.81 19.71
CA TRP A 138 -0.79 -6.86 20.64
C TRP A 138 -1.23 -5.54 19.96
N LEU A 139 -0.72 -5.24 18.75
CA LEU A 139 -1.08 -4.02 18.03
C LEU A 139 -2.60 -3.96 17.84
N PRO A 140 -3.28 -2.86 18.23
CA PRO A 140 -4.71 -2.70 17.94
C PRO A 140 -4.96 -2.71 16.43
N GLN A 141 -6.02 -3.41 16.01
CA GLN A 141 -6.38 -3.49 14.58
C GLN A 141 -6.61 -2.12 13.94
N GLU A 142 -7.14 -1.17 14.70
CA GLU A 142 -7.36 0.21 14.26
C GLU A 142 -6.07 0.93 13.85
N LEU A 143 -4.91 0.40 14.26
CA LEU A 143 -3.60 0.94 13.94
C LEU A 143 -2.84 0.10 12.89
N TYR A 144 -3.43 -0.94 12.31
CA TYR A 144 -2.80 -1.80 11.29
C TYR A 144 -2.36 -1.04 10.04
N TRP A 145 -2.99 0.09 9.73
CA TRP A 145 -2.55 0.96 8.64
C TRP A 145 -1.10 1.47 8.79
N ILE A 146 -0.56 1.53 10.03
CA ILE A 146 0.85 1.89 10.28
C ILE A 146 1.79 0.87 9.65
N THR A 147 1.37 -0.39 9.65
CA THR A 147 2.11 -1.53 9.10
C THR A 147 1.67 -1.89 7.68
N SER A 148 0.91 -1.03 7.00
CA SER A 148 0.36 -1.24 5.66
C SER A 148 -0.61 -2.42 5.57
N CYS A 149 -1.28 -2.79 6.67
CA CYS A 149 -2.32 -3.81 6.67
C CYS A 149 -3.71 -3.17 6.71
N THR A 150 -4.71 -3.82 6.10
CA THR A 150 -6.06 -3.26 5.91
C THR A 150 -7.16 -4.07 6.55
N ASP A 151 -6.84 -5.09 7.33
CA ASP A 151 -7.81 -5.97 7.98
C ASP A 151 -8.81 -5.22 8.89
N PHE A 152 -8.38 -4.07 9.46
CA PHE A 152 -9.22 -3.19 10.27
C PHE A 152 -10.38 -2.53 9.52
N ILE A 153 -10.36 -2.50 8.19
CA ILE A 153 -11.38 -1.80 7.38
C ILE A 153 -12.77 -2.42 7.54
N GLY A 154 -12.84 -3.74 7.80
CA GLY A 154 -14.09 -4.44 8.08
C GLY A 154 -15.05 -4.53 6.89
N PHE A 155 -14.60 -4.27 5.66
CA PHE A 155 -15.41 -4.38 4.47
C PHE A 155 -15.64 -5.84 4.10
N LYS A 156 -16.90 -6.30 4.20
CA LYS A 156 -17.30 -7.68 3.93
C LYS A 156 -17.88 -7.90 2.53
N GLN A 157 -18.23 -6.81 1.85
CA GLN A 157 -18.83 -6.82 0.51
C GLN A 157 -18.06 -5.88 -0.42
N PRO A 158 -18.08 -6.16 -1.74
CA PRO A 158 -17.53 -5.23 -2.73
C PRO A 158 -18.17 -3.84 -2.61
N GLN A 159 -17.36 -2.80 -2.63
CA GLN A 159 -17.83 -1.42 -2.55
C GLN A 159 -16.86 -0.41 -3.15
N ALA A 160 -17.39 0.72 -3.60
CA ALA A 160 -16.59 1.83 -4.09
C ALA A 160 -15.69 2.40 -2.97
N VAL A 161 -14.43 2.67 -3.34
CA VAL A 161 -13.46 3.26 -2.43
C VAL A 161 -12.78 4.47 -3.05
N ARG A 162 -12.30 5.41 -2.23
CA ARG A 162 -11.60 6.60 -2.68
C ARG A 162 -10.23 6.27 -3.28
N THR A 163 -9.52 5.33 -2.69
CA THR A 163 -8.13 5.02 -3.02
C THR A 163 -7.86 3.52 -2.94
N ALA A 164 -6.99 3.02 -3.80
CA ALA A 164 -6.39 1.70 -3.69
C ALA A 164 -5.15 1.75 -2.78
N GLY A 165 -4.78 0.63 -2.18
CA GLY A 165 -3.58 0.51 -1.34
C GLY A 165 -2.41 -0.07 -2.11
N GLY A 166 -1.25 0.57 -2.04
CA GLY A 166 -0.06 0.25 -2.85
C GLY A 166 0.42 -1.18 -2.77
N MET A 167 0.20 -1.86 -1.64
CA MET A 167 0.56 -3.26 -1.42
C MET A 167 -0.36 -4.26 -2.13
N ASN A 168 -1.55 -3.82 -2.58
CA ASN A 168 -2.56 -4.67 -3.22
C ASN A 168 -3.50 -3.81 -4.07
N MET A 169 -3.05 -3.42 -5.26
CA MET A 169 -3.84 -2.60 -6.18
C MET A 169 -3.67 -3.07 -7.61
N SER A 170 -4.69 -2.84 -8.43
CA SER A 170 -4.64 -3.03 -9.87
C SER A 170 -5.46 -1.97 -10.59
N PHE A 171 -5.17 -1.76 -11.86
CA PHE A 171 -5.87 -0.79 -12.71
C PHE A 171 -5.99 -1.34 -14.12
N ARG A 172 -7.04 -0.94 -14.86
CA ARG A 172 -7.06 -1.15 -16.31
C ARG A 172 -5.87 -0.46 -16.96
N ARG A 173 -5.31 -1.03 -18.00
CA ARG A 173 -4.21 -0.41 -18.77
C ARG A 173 -4.52 1.02 -19.18
N GLU A 174 -5.74 1.30 -19.64
CA GLU A 174 -6.18 2.64 -20.04
C GLU A 174 -6.03 3.69 -18.93
N ALA A 175 -5.99 3.30 -17.65
CA ALA A 175 -5.76 4.21 -16.54
C ALA A 175 -4.45 5.00 -16.70
N PHE A 176 -3.46 4.37 -17.32
CA PHE A 176 -2.13 4.94 -17.50
C PHE A 176 -2.02 5.87 -18.71
N ASP A 177 -3.07 6.03 -19.50
CA ASP A 177 -3.20 7.09 -20.50
C ASP A 177 -3.62 8.43 -19.84
N TYR A 178 -4.31 8.35 -18.71
CA TYR A 178 -4.78 9.52 -17.94
C TYR A 178 -3.80 9.97 -16.86
N CYS A 179 -3.13 9.04 -16.19
CA CYS A 179 -2.32 9.30 -14.99
C CYS A 179 -1.00 8.50 -14.99
N ARG A 180 -0.03 9.00 -14.23
CA ARG A 180 1.20 8.30 -13.85
C ARG A 180 1.42 8.49 -12.35
N PHE A 181 2.16 7.57 -11.70
CA PHE A 181 2.54 7.76 -10.31
C PHE A 181 3.46 8.97 -10.17
N SER A 182 3.09 9.91 -9.31
CA SER A 182 3.81 11.16 -9.12
C SER A 182 4.93 11.01 -8.09
N GLN A 183 6.11 11.55 -8.40
CA GLN A 183 7.24 11.59 -7.47
C GLN A 183 6.98 12.57 -6.30
N ASP A 184 6.16 13.58 -6.50
CA ASP A 184 5.85 14.58 -5.47
C ASP A 184 5.05 14.01 -4.30
N PHE A 185 4.36 12.87 -4.53
CA PHE A 185 3.55 12.16 -3.53
C PHE A 185 4.17 10.83 -3.11
N GLY A 186 5.28 10.42 -3.73
CA GLY A 186 6.02 9.22 -3.40
C GLY A 186 7.09 9.47 -2.34
N HIS A 187 7.59 8.39 -1.76
CA HIS A 187 8.70 8.43 -0.81
C HIS A 187 9.94 7.75 -1.40
N ILE A 188 11.09 8.13 -0.86
CA ILE A 188 12.35 7.44 -1.09
C ILE A 188 12.66 6.63 0.15
N ALA A 189 12.81 5.31 0.01
CA ALA A 189 13.26 4.46 1.10
C ALA A 189 14.80 4.55 1.22
N ARG A 190 15.30 4.82 2.43
CA ARG A 190 16.73 4.79 2.78
C ARG A 190 16.88 4.17 4.15
N GLU A 191 17.75 3.18 4.29
CA GLU A 191 18.13 2.59 5.59
C GLU A 191 16.92 2.36 6.52
N HIS A 192 15.87 1.68 6.03
CA HIS A 192 14.59 1.44 6.74
C HIS A 192 13.78 2.69 7.09
N LYS A 193 14.17 3.88 6.58
CA LYS A 193 13.40 5.12 6.73
C LYS A 193 12.69 5.47 5.43
N LYS A 194 11.44 5.86 5.55
CA LYS A 194 10.69 6.49 4.47
C LYS A 194 10.75 8.00 4.66
N VAL A 195 11.31 8.71 3.68
CA VAL A 195 11.39 10.17 3.69
C VAL A 195 10.49 10.72 2.59
N GLY A 196 9.55 11.57 2.97
CA GLY A 196 8.61 12.20 2.05
C GLY A 196 7.17 11.69 2.19
N PRO A 197 6.24 12.24 1.41
CA PRO A 197 4.84 11.78 1.37
C PRO A 197 4.75 10.29 1.03
N VAL A 198 3.78 9.59 1.62
CA VAL A 198 3.59 8.13 1.48
C VAL A 198 2.22 7.81 0.88
N VAL A 199 1.82 8.54 -0.16
CA VAL A 199 0.47 8.51 -0.71
C VAL A 199 0.44 8.64 -2.25
N ASP A 200 1.45 8.16 -2.93
CA ASP A 200 1.47 8.12 -4.40
C ASP A 200 0.35 7.23 -4.97
N ASP A 201 0.03 6.15 -4.30
CA ASP A 201 -1.11 5.27 -4.60
C ASP A 201 -2.46 5.98 -4.41
N ALA A 202 -2.60 6.70 -3.30
CA ALA A 202 -3.82 7.46 -3.01
C ALA A 202 -3.99 8.65 -3.95
N GLU A 203 -2.92 9.38 -4.24
CA GLU A 203 -2.90 10.48 -5.21
C GLU A 203 -3.31 9.99 -6.60
N PHE A 204 -2.64 8.94 -7.10
CA PHE A 204 -2.96 8.32 -8.37
C PHE A 204 -4.44 7.93 -8.45
N SER A 205 -4.95 7.28 -7.41
CA SER A 205 -6.34 6.83 -7.34
C SER A 205 -7.34 7.99 -7.40
N ILE A 206 -7.09 9.06 -6.67
CA ILE A 206 -7.97 10.24 -6.64
C ILE A 206 -7.95 10.93 -8.00
N ASN A 207 -6.75 11.19 -8.55
CA ASN A 207 -6.58 11.84 -9.85
C ASN A 207 -7.24 11.04 -10.96
N LEU A 208 -7.08 9.72 -10.98
CA LEU A 208 -7.69 8.82 -11.95
C LEU A 208 -9.22 8.87 -11.89
N ARG A 209 -9.82 8.77 -10.69
CA ARG A 209 -11.28 8.89 -10.51
C ARG A 209 -11.82 10.23 -11.04
N LEU A 210 -11.14 11.31 -10.71
CA LEU A 210 -11.57 12.66 -11.14
C LEU A 210 -11.48 12.83 -12.65
N LYS A 211 -10.46 12.25 -13.30
CA LYS A 211 -10.29 12.36 -14.75
C LYS A 211 -11.23 11.46 -15.54
N THR A 212 -11.55 10.28 -15.00
CA THR A 212 -12.32 9.27 -15.74
C THR A 212 -13.79 9.19 -15.35
N GLY A 213 -14.15 9.67 -14.16
CA GLY A 213 -15.47 9.45 -13.57
C GLY A 213 -15.75 8.00 -13.18
N LYS A 214 -14.77 7.10 -13.35
CA LYS A 214 -14.90 5.66 -13.08
C LYS A 214 -14.60 5.34 -11.61
N THR A 215 -14.95 4.13 -11.20
CA THR A 215 -14.90 3.66 -9.80
C THR A 215 -13.63 2.87 -9.51
N ILE A 216 -13.07 3.06 -8.31
CA ILE A 216 -12.13 2.13 -7.69
C ILE A 216 -12.93 1.23 -6.75
N LEU A 217 -12.85 -0.08 -6.96
CA LEU A 217 -13.57 -1.09 -6.21
C LEU A 217 -12.66 -1.69 -5.12
N PHE A 218 -13.17 -1.75 -3.90
CA PHE A 218 -12.66 -2.67 -2.90
C PHE A 218 -13.39 -4.01 -3.05
N ASN A 219 -12.65 -5.08 -3.36
CA ASN A 219 -13.18 -6.43 -3.39
C ASN A 219 -12.56 -7.25 -2.24
N PRO A 220 -13.36 -7.70 -1.24
CA PRO A 220 -12.84 -8.46 -0.10
C PRO A 220 -12.23 -9.81 -0.47
N MET A 221 -12.46 -10.31 -1.70
CA MET A 221 -11.85 -11.55 -2.20
C MET A 221 -10.47 -11.33 -2.84
N VAL A 222 -10.11 -10.09 -3.17
CA VAL A 222 -8.75 -9.73 -3.64
C VAL A 222 -7.84 -9.56 -2.42
N ARG A 223 -7.20 -10.66 -2.01
CA ARG A 223 -6.54 -10.78 -0.70
C ARG A 223 -5.05 -11.02 -0.85
N VAL A 224 -4.27 -10.35 -0.02
CA VAL A 224 -2.84 -10.61 0.15
C VAL A 224 -2.50 -10.76 1.63
N LYS A 225 -1.40 -11.42 1.94
CA LYS A 225 -0.75 -11.39 3.24
C LYS A 225 0.47 -10.49 3.14
N HIS A 226 0.64 -9.56 4.07
CA HIS A 226 1.72 -8.58 4.07
C HIS A 226 2.62 -8.79 5.29
N ARG A 227 3.93 -8.90 5.08
CA ARG A 227 4.89 -9.14 6.16
C ARG A 227 5.06 -7.89 7.03
N VAL A 228 5.01 -8.12 8.33
CA VAL A 228 5.18 -7.07 9.33
C VAL A 228 6.42 -7.40 10.17
N TYR A 229 7.51 -6.75 9.83
CA TYR A 229 8.79 -6.90 10.52
C TYR A 229 8.81 -6.16 11.86
N SER A 230 9.61 -6.62 12.79
CA SER A 230 9.71 -6.07 14.16
C SER A 230 10.07 -4.57 14.16
N TYR A 231 10.92 -4.11 13.25
CA TYR A 231 11.30 -2.70 13.14
C TYR A 231 10.09 -1.78 12.87
N ARG A 232 9.00 -2.30 12.25
CA ARG A 232 7.77 -1.51 12.00
C ARG A 232 7.01 -1.15 13.28
N LEU A 233 7.32 -1.80 14.41
CA LEU A 233 6.82 -1.43 15.73
C LEU A 233 7.86 -0.64 16.55
N SER A 234 9.01 -0.29 15.97
CA SER A 234 9.96 0.61 16.63
C SER A 234 9.39 2.02 16.75
N GLU A 235 9.84 2.74 17.78
CA GLU A 235 9.42 4.13 18.00
C GLU A 235 9.71 5.02 16.80
N GLN A 236 10.88 4.88 16.22
CA GLN A 236 11.33 5.65 15.07
C GLN A 236 10.42 5.44 13.86
N PHE A 237 10.08 4.17 13.54
CA PHE A 237 9.21 3.86 12.42
C PHE A 237 7.80 4.39 12.64
N ILE A 238 7.18 4.13 13.80
CA ILE A 238 5.83 4.59 14.15
C ILE A 238 5.73 6.11 14.06
N ARG A 239 6.71 6.81 14.63
CA ARG A 239 6.77 8.28 14.60
C ARG A 239 6.81 8.80 13.16
N GLY A 240 7.73 8.27 12.35
CA GLY A 240 7.88 8.66 10.94
C GLY A 240 6.62 8.37 10.13
N GLN A 241 6.10 7.14 10.24
CA GLN A 241 4.92 6.71 9.49
C GLN A 241 3.68 7.54 9.86
N ALA A 242 3.43 7.76 11.16
CA ALA A 242 2.29 8.55 11.62
C ALA A 242 2.40 10.02 11.18
N TYR A 243 3.59 10.63 11.30
CA TYR A 243 3.83 12.00 10.85
C TYR A 243 3.59 12.15 9.34
N TRP A 244 4.23 11.31 8.52
CA TRP A 244 4.11 11.40 7.07
C TRP A 244 2.70 11.08 6.58
N GLN A 245 1.97 10.20 7.24
CA GLN A 245 0.54 9.99 6.95
C GLN A 245 -0.29 11.25 7.20
N GLY A 246 -0.09 11.91 8.34
CA GLY A 246 -0.76 13.17 8.62
C GLY A 246 -0.44 14.25 7.58
N TYR A 247 0.87 14.46 7.30
CA TYR A 247 1.34 15.41 6.29
C TYR A 247 0.74 15.15 4.91
N SER A 248 0.74 13.89 4.48
CA SER A 248 0.21 13.45 3.20
C SER A 248 -1.30 13.71 3.07
N LYS A 249 -2.07 13.50 4.15
CA LYS A 249 -3.51 13.82 4.16
C LYS A 249 -3.77 15.32 4.02
N ALA A 250 -2.94 16.16 4.65
CA ALA A 250 -3.03 17.61 4.46
C ALA A 250 -2.67 18.02 3.03
N LEU A 251 -1.64 17.41 2.44
CA LEU A 251 -1.23 17.66 1.06
C LEU A 251 -2.33 17.29 0.07
N LEU A 252 -2.88 16.07 0.16
CA LEU A 252 -3.99 15.61 -0.68
C LEU A 252 -5.21 16.55 -0.56
N ARG A 253 -5.55 16.95 0.67
CA ARG A 253 -6.67 17.85 0.91
C ARG A 253 -6.49 19.23 0.26
N LYS A 254 -5.27 19.73 0.17
CA LYS A 254 -4.94 20.99 -0.49
C LYS A 254 -4.99 20.84 -2.00
N THR A 255 -4.40 19.78 -2.53
CA THR A 255 -4.30 19.53 -3.97
C THR A 255 -5.67 19.24 -4.57
N TYR A 256 -6.49 18.46 -3.89
CA TYR A 256 -7.82 18.01 -4.35
C TYR A 256 -8.96 18.61 -3.51
N ARG A 257 -8.89 19.93 -3.26
CA ARG A 257 -9.86 20.65 -2.42
C ARG A 257 -11.29 20.61 -2.95
N ASP A 258 -11.46 20.41 -4.26
CA ASP A 258 -12.75 20.39 -4.94
C ASP A 258 -13.37 18.98 -4.97
N ASP A 259 -12.60 17.92 -4.61
CA ASP A 259 -13.14 16.58 -4.40
C ASP A 259 -13.76 16.45 -3.00
N PRO A 260 -15.10 16.28 -2.89
CA PRO A 260 -15.78 16.22 -1.59
C PRO A 260 -15.26 15.13 -0.67
N ASP A 261 -14.93 13.95 -1.22
CA ASP A 261 -14.43 12.81 -0.46
C ASP A 261 -13.04 13.08 0.14
N THR A 262 -12.14 13.67 -0.64
CA THR A 262 -10.79 14.02 -0.17
C THR A 262 -10.84 15.19 0.81
N ARG A 263 -11.70 16.21 0.53
CA ARG A 263 -11.87 17.36 1.41
C ARG A 263 -12.45 16.99 2.77
N SER A 264 -13.43 16.10 2.80
CA SER A 264 -14.15 15.73 4.02
C SER A 264 -13.30 14.86 4.97
N LEU A 265 -12.33 14.12 4.45
CA LEU A 265 -11.59 13.09 5.21
C LEU A 265 -12.54 12.15 5.97
N SER A 266 -13.64 11.74 5.32
CA SER A 266 -14.75 11.01 5.96
C SER A 266 -14.28 9.70 6.60
N ARG A 267 -13.41 8.96 5.94
CA ARG A 267 -12.85 7.70 6.44
C ARG A 267 -11.93 7.92 7.64
N GLU A 268 -11.05 8.91 7.54
CA GLU A 268 -10.13 9.28 8.62
C GLU A 268 -10.90 9.73 9.86
N ARG A 269 -11.99 10.49 9.69
CA ARG A 269 -12.89 10.87 10.78
C ARG A 269 -13.62 9.67 11.39
N THR A 270 -14.07 8.72 10.57
CA THR A 270 -14.71 7.50 11.05
C THR A 270 -13.72 6.65 11.86
N LEU A 271 -12.50 6.47 11.38
CA LEU A 271 -11.44 5.78 12.11
C LEU A 271 -11.12 6.50 13.44
N LEU A 272 -10.97 7.83 13.41
CA LEU A 272 -10.71 8.60 14.62
C LEU A 272 -11.84 8.46 15.66
N ARG A 273 -13.09 8.51 15.21
CA ARG A 273 -14.24 8.26 16.10
C ARG A 273 -14.19 6.85 16.70
N HIS A 274 -13.87 5.84 15.90
CA HIS A 274 -13.72 4.47 16.37
C HIS A 274 -12.60 4.36 17.42
N ILE A 275 -11.45 4.98 17.18
CA ILE A 275 -10.36 5.03 18.14
C ILE A 275 -10.81 5.70 19.45
N LEU A 276 -11.42 6.88 19.37
CA LEU A 276 -11.80 7.64 20.56
C LEU A 276 -12.94 7.01 21.36
N PHE A 277 -13.96 6.46 20.69
CA PHE A 277 -15.20 5.99 21.35
C PHE A 277 -15.27 4.47 21.54
N LYS A 278 -14.39 3.68 20.94
CA LYS A 278 -14.34 2.23 21.12
C LYS A 278 -12.98 1.75 21.63
N LEU A 279 -11.88 2.02 20.90
CA LEU A 279 -10.55 1.54 21.28
C LEU A 279 -10.09 2.11 22.62
N MET A 280 -10.16 3.44 22.80
CA MET A 280 -9.67 4.09 24.03
C MET A 280 -10.47 3.65 25.29
N PRO A 281 -11.81 3.64 25.31
CA PRO A 281 -12.58 3.12 26.45
C PRO A 281 -12.28 1.65 26.73
N HIS A 282 -12.24 0.80 25.69
CA HIS A 282 -11.89 -0.61 25.87
C HIS A 282 -10.49 -0.78 26.46
N THR A 283 -9.52 -0.02 26.00
CA THR A 283 -8.15 -0.04 26.52
C THR A 283 -8.11 0.44 27.97
N THR A 284 -8.91 1.47 28.32
CA THR A 284 -9.04 1.94 29.71
C THR A 284 -9.60 0.86 30.63
N LEU A 285 -10.65 0.16 30.20
CA LEU A 285 -11.18 -0.98 30.96
C LEU A 285 -10.16 -2.12 31.11
N GLN A 286 -9.31 -2.33 30.11
CA GLN A 286 -8.28 -3.36 30.13
C GLN A 286 -7.22 -3.12 31.23
N PHE A 287 -7.07 -1.91 31.77
CA PHE A 287 -6.17 -1.65 32.91
C PHE A 287 -6.52 -2.47 34.15
N PHE A 288 -7.78 -2.82 34.34
CA PHE A 288 -8.20 -3.65 35.47
C PHE A 288 -7.76 -5.12 35.36
N PHE A 289 -7.54 -5.60 34.14
CA PHE A 289 -7.22 -7.01 33.88
C PHE A 289 -5.76 -7.24 33.45
N ASN A 290 -5.21 -6.32 32.65
CA ASN A 290 -3.84 -6.39 32.17
C ASN A 290 -3.25 -4.98 32.02
N PRO A 291 -2.76 -4.36 33.11
CA PRO A 291 -2.32 -2.98 33.13
C PRO A 291 -1.11 -2.72 32.20
N ILE A 292 -0.20 -3.69 32.07
CA ILE A 292 0.98 -3.55 31.20
C ILE A 292 0.56 -3.46 29.74
N LEU A 293 -0.28 -4.37 29.28
CA LEU A 293 -0.78 -4.37 27.91
C LEU A 293 -1.65 -3.15 27.62
N ALA A 294 -2.53 -2.78 28.57
CA ALA A 294 -3.36 -1.60 28.47
C ALA A 294 -2.53 -0.33 28.32
N TRP A 295 -1.50 -0.16 29.17
CA TRP A 295 -0.57 0.96 29.08
C TRP A 295 0.15 1.02 27.72
N LYS A 296 0.63 -0.13 27.24
CA LYS A 296 1.31 -0.24 25.93
C LYS A 296 0.40 0.22 24.79
N LYS A 297 -0.85 -0.24 24.75
CA LYS A 297 -1.84 0.17 23.73
C LYS A 297 -2.22 1.64 23.85
N PHE A 298 -2.48 2.11 25.07
CA PHE A 298 -2.86 3.49 25.35
C PHE A 298 -1.76 4.47 24.92
N ASN A 299 -0.52 4.22 25.35
CA ASN A 299 0.63 5.05 25.03
C ASN A 299 0.88 5.09 23.50
N LEU A 300 0.87 3.92 22.84
CA LEU A 300 1.02 3.85 21.39
C LEU A 300 -0.06 4.67 20.67
N THR A 301 -1.32 4.48 21.03
CA THR A 301 -2.45 5.16 20.37
C THR A 301 -2.31 6.68 20.50
N ASN A 302 -2.02 7.20 21.71
CA ASN A 302 -1.83 8.64 21.90
C ASN A 302 -0.66 9.20 21.10
N ARG A 303 0.46 8.48 21.05
CA ARG A 303 1.64 8.90 20.27
C ARG A 303 1.33 8.92 18.77
N VAL A 304 0.65 7.92 18.26
CA VAL A 304 0.21 7.87 16.85
C VAL A 304 -0.70 9.06 16.54
N LEU A 305 -1.72 9.32 17.35
CA LEU A 305 -2.62 10.46 17.15
C LEU A 305 -1.86 11.80 17.21
N PHE A 306 -0.93 11.95 18.15
CA PHE A 306 -0.10 13.14 18.26
C PHE A 306 0.73 13.38 16.98
N TYR A 307 1.46 12.36 16.48
CA TYR A 307 2.29 12.53 15.29
C TYR A 307 1.47 12.70 14.01
N VAL A 308 0.31 12.06 13.89
CA VAL A 308 -0.62 12.33 12.77
C VAL A 308 -1.10 13.79 12.80
N ALA A 309 -1.50 14.29 13.96
CA ALA A 309 -1.93 15.69 14.11
C ALA A 309 -0.80 16.68 13.81
N LEU A 310 0.42 16.40 14.28
CA LEU A 310 1.60 17.20 14.02
C LEU A 310 1.92 17.24 12.51
N GLY A 311 1.95 16.09 11.85
CA GLY A 311 2.18 15.99 10.41
C GLY A 311 1.10 16.72 9.62
N PHE A 312 -0.18 16.52 9.97
CA PHE A 312 -1.29 17.20 9.33
C PHE A 312 -1.18 18.74 9.46
N SER A 313 -0.87 19.23 10.66
CA SER A 313 -0.65 20.67 10.91
C SER A 313 0.53 21.21 10.08
N ALA A 314 1.64 20.47 10.03
CA ALA A 314 2.80 20.85 9.22
C ALA A 314 2.45 20.91 7.70
N GLY A 315 1.68 19.97 7.20
CA GLY A 315 1.20 19.99 5.82
C GLY A 315 0.21 21.12 5.53
N MET A 316 -0.67 21.47 6.49
CA MET A 316 -1.62 22.57 6.35
C MET A 316 -0.95 23.94 6.43
N PHE A 317 0.05 24.12 7.32
CA PHE A 317 0.66 25.40 7.64
C PHE A 317 2.19 25.35 7.53
N PRO A 318 2.77 25.13 6.33
CA PRO A 318 4.21 24.95 6.15
C PRO A 318 5.04 26.16 6.57
N GLN A 319 4.45 27.34 6.60
CA GLN A 319 5.13 28.59 7.03
C GLN A 319 5.35 28.67 8.55
N ILE A 320 4.49 28.00 9.33
CA ILE A 320 4.56 28.01 10.81
C ILE A 320 5.53 26.94 11.33
N THR A 321 5.74 25.89 10.53
CA THR A 321 6.45 24.68 10.94
C THR A 321 7.85 24.54 10.34
N GLY A 322 8.62 25.61 10.26
CA GLY A 322 10.07 25.54 9.93
C GLY A 322 10.84 24.48 10.76
N PHE A 323 10.15 23.88 11.73
CA PHE A 323 10.57 22.78 12.60
C PHE A 323 10.61 21.39 11.91
N SER A 324 9.86 21.19 10.82
CA SER A 324 9.63 19.84 10.31
C SER A 324 10.78 19.25 9.49
N LYS A 325 11.54 20.06 8.77
CA LYS A 325 12.66 19.58 7.94
C LYS A 325 13.85 19.04 8.76
N ARG A 326 14.06 19.51 10.02
CA ARG A 326 15.20 19.10 10.84
C ARG A 326 15.01 17.80 11.63
N TYR A 327 13.79 17.35 11.85
CA TYR A 327 13.51 16.18 12.72
C TYR A 327 13.16 14.91 11.96
N PHE A 328 12.88 14.98 10.66
CA PHE A 328 12.40 13.85 9.84
C PHE A 328 13.20 13.67 8.54
N SER A 329 14.29 14.42 8.35
CA SER A 329 15.29 14.21 7.29
C SER A 329 16.31 13.15 7.68
#